data_7b78226607aa1b7292f1769bda8af664
#
_entry.id   7b78226607aa1b7292f1769bda8af664
#
_cell.length_a   1.000
_cell.length_b   1.000
_cell.length_c   1.000
_cell.angle_alpha   90.00
_cell.angle_beta   90.00
_cell.angle_gamma   90.00
#
_symmetry.space_group_name_H-M   'P 1'
#
loop_
_entity.id
_entity.type
_entity.pdbx_description
1 polymer ?
#
loop_
_entity_poly.entity_id
_entity_poly.type
_entity_poly.pdbx_seq_one_letter_code
_entity_poly.pdbx_strand_id
1 'polypeptide(L)'
;MDELEELLGESPAIHTVREKLCQLLKHPPAGRRLPAVLLQGETGTGKGLVARLVHRMGPRKDGPFVAINCPAIPETLLEAELFGFERGAFTDARHAKPGLLQAAHRGTLFLDEVGLLPEAAQAKLLTAIEERVVRRLGSTRSEAVDVCFISATNTDLQAALRARRFRDDLYHRLAVITLYMPALRERGRDVLLLAQRFLARACADYGLPPKTLGEQAQARLLAHRWPGNWRCA
;
A
#
# COMPACT_ATOMS: atom_id res chain seq x y z
N MET A 1 -14.91 -4.60 -14.40
CA MET A 1 -15.48 -5.18 -13.16
C MET A 1 -14.71 -6.43 -12.71
N ASP A 2 -14.14 -7.18 -13.66
CA ASP A 2 -13.37 -8.42 -13.37
C ASP A 2 -12.14 -8.23 -12.45
N GLU A 3 -11.52 -7.06 -12.46
CA GLU A 3 -10.31 -6.81 -11.64
C GLU A 3 -10.60 -6.76 -10.12
N LEU A 4 -11.79 -6.35 -9.70
CA LEU A 4 -12.18 -6.38 -8.28
C LEU A 4 -12.43 -7.81 -7.76
N GLU A 5 -12.61 -8.78 -8.64
CA GLU A 5 -12.73 -10.20 -8.29
C GLU A 5 -11.42 -10.77 -7.75
N GLU A 6 -10.27 -10.12 -8.04
CA GLU A 6 -9.00 -10.47 -7.41
C GLU A 6 -9.02 -10.27 -5.87
N LEU A 7 -9.83 -9.33 -5.38
CA LEU A 7 -10.08 -9.18 -3.95
C LEU A 7 -11.11 -10.23 -3.51
N LEU A 8 -10.68 -11.48 -3.40
CA LEU A 8 -11.52 -12.62 -3.08
C LEU A 8 -12.23 -12.45 -1.73
N GLY A 9 -13.49 -12.89 -1.69
CA GLY A 9 -14.29 -12.96 -0.47
C GLY A 9 -15.76 -12.58 -0.72
N GLU A 10 -16.63 -13.14 0.10
CA GLU A 10 -18.08 -12.91 0.08
C GLU A 10 -18.57 -12.33 1.41
N SER A 11 -17.68 -12.12 2.37
CA SER A 11 -18.03 -11.55 3.66
C SER A 11 -18.52 -10.09 3.52
N PRO A 12 -19.44 -9.64 4.37
CA PRO A 12 -19.91 -8.24 4.39
C PRO A 12 -18.76 -7.25 4.51
N ALA A 13 -17.72 -7.60 5.28
CA ALA A 13 -16.55 -6.75 5.46
C ALA A 13 -15.79 -6.51 4.14
N ILE A 14 -15.62 -7.53 3.30
CA ILE A 14 -15.00 -7.39 1.97
C ILE A 14 -15.92 -6.68 0.99
N HIS A 15 -17.23 -6.93 1.05
CA HIS A 15 -18.19 -6.17 0.25
C HIS A 15 -18.10 -4.66 0.52
N THR A 16 -18.05 -4.26 1.78
CA THR A 16 -17.84 -2.85 2.15
C THR A 16 -16.56 -2.26 1.55
N VAL A 17 -15.45 -3.01 1.55
CA VAL A 17 -14.20 -2.55 0.92
C VAL A 17 -14.38 -2.39 -0.58
N ARG A 18 -14.99 -3.37 -1.27
CA ARG A 18 -15.25 -3.28 -2.71
C ARG A 18 -16.17 -2.11 -3.07
N GLU A 19 -17.22 -1.88 -2.31
CA GLU A 19 -18.13 -0.74 -2.52
C GLU A 19 -17.39 0.60 -2.42
N LYS A 20 -16.58 0.79 -1.38
CA LYS A 20 -15.76 2.00 -1.23
C LYS A 20 -14.75 2.17 -2.36
N LEU A 21 -14.12 1.08 -2.81
CA LEU A 21 -13.24 1.10 -3.98
C LEU A 21 -14.00 1.49 -5.25
N CYS A 22 -15.18 0.92 -5.48
CA CYS A 22 -16.04 1.28 -6.60
C CYS A 22 -16.43 2.76 -6.56
N GLN A 23 -16.81 3.30 -5.40
CA GLN A 23 -17.15 4.71 -5.24
C GLN A 23 -15.96 5.61 -5.54
N LEU A 24 -14.77 5.28 -5.01
CA LEU A 24 -13.54 6.01 -5.26
C LEU A 24 -13.20 6.09 -6.76
N LEU A 25 -13.39 4.98 -7.48
CA LEU A 25 -12.98 4.85 -8.89
C LEU A 25 -14.04 5.36 -9.86
N LYS A 26 -15.34 5.32 -9.50
CA LYS A 26 -16.44 5.82 -10.35
C LYS A 26 -16.51 7.34 -10.45
N HIS A 27 -16.06 8.04 -9.41
CA HIS A 27 -16.13 9.50 -9.33
C HIS A 27 -14.73 10.09 -9.12
N PRO A 28 -13.80 9.93 -10.09
CA PRO A 28 -12.53 10.61 -9.98
C PRO A 28 -12.79 12.11 -9.94
N PRO A 29 -12.19 12.84 -9.00
CA PRO A 29 -12.34 14.29 -8.94
C PRO A 29 -11.92 14.92 -10.25
N ALA A 30 -12.60 16.01 -10.64
CA ALA A 30 -12.29 16.76 -11.83
C ALA A 30 -10.78 17.06 -11.89
N GLY A 31 -10.08 16.57 -12.94
CA GLY A 31 -8.63 16.76 -13.06
C GLY A 31 -7.77 15.50 -13.10
N ARG A 32 -8.34 14.30 -13.28
CA ARG A 32 -7.60 13.02 -13.39
C ARG A 32 -6.72 12.66 -12.19
N ARG A 33 -7.05 13.15 -11.00
CA ARG A 33 -6.27 12.87 -9.77
C ARG A 33 -7.15 12.19 -8.75
N LEU A 34 -6.73 11.04 -8.26
CA LEU A 34 -7.32 10.45 -7.08
C LEU A 34 -6.81 11.20 -5.84
N PRO A 35 -7.65 11.39 -4.82
CA PRO A 35 -7.18 11.80 -3.50
C PRO A 35 -6.21 10.76 -2.94
N ALA A 36 -5.41 11.17 -1.97
CA ALA A 36 -4.56 10.22 -1.25
C ALA A 36 -5.41 9.16 -0.56
N VAL A 37 -4.98 7.91 -0.66
CA VAL A 37 -5.66 6.75 -0.09
C VAL A 37 -4.80 6.13 1.01
N LEU A 38 -5.36 5.99 2.20
CA LEU A 38 -4.75 5.29 3.32
C LEU A 38 -5.42 3.93 3.52
N LEU A 39 -4.64 2.87 3.42
CA LEU A 39 -5.05 1.49 3.67
C LEU A 39 -4.62 1.09 5.09
N GLN A 40 -5.56 0.87 5.97
CA GLN A 40 -5.29 0.43 7.35
C GLN A 40 -5.70 -1.03 7.55
N GLY A 41 -4.92 -1.78 8.29
CA GLY A 41 -5.22 -3.16 8.63
C GLY A 41 -3.98 -3.97 8.94
N GLU A 42 -4.16 -5.11 9.54
CA GLU A 42 -3.06 -6.00 9.93
C GLU A 42 -2.18 -6.42 8.75
N THR A 43 -0.97 -6.85 9.06
CA THR A 43 -0.07 -7.46 8.07
C THR A 43 -0.74 -8.68 7.44
N GLY A 44 -0.63 -8.83 6.11
CA GLY A 44 -1.24 -9.96 5.41
C GLY A 44 -2.75 -9.83 5.15
N THR A 45 -3.38 -8.67 5.24
CA THR A 45 -4.81 -8.47 4.91
C THR A 45 -5.06 -8.14 3.44
N GLY A 46 -4.00 -7.96 2.64
CA GLY A 46 -4.13 -7.68 1.20
C GLY A 46 -4.02 -6.19 0.84
N LYS A 47 -3.50 -5.33 1.71
CA LYS A 47 -3.30 -3.88 1.44
C LYS A 47 -2.55 -3.63 0.12
N GLY A 48 -1.46 -4.36 -0.13
CA GLY A 48 -0.71 -4.23 -1.38
C GLY A 48 -1.48 -4.66 -2.63
N LEU A 49 -2.38 -5.65 -2.53
CA LEU A 49 -3.29 -6.02 -3.60
C LEU A 49 -4.25 -4.87 -3.91
N VAL A 50 -4.88 -4.31 -2.88
CA VAL A 50 -5.80 -3.17 -3.03
C VAL A 50 -5.09 -1.96 -3.64
N ALA A 51 -3.85 -1.66 -3.22
CA ALA A 51 -3.07 -0.58 -3.82
C ALA A 51 -2.86 -0.78 -5.33
N ARG A 52 -2.53 -2.01 -5.77
CA ARG A 52 -2.40 -2.33 -7.21
C ARG A 52 -3.73 -2.23 -7.95
N LEU A 53 -4.84 -2.66 -7.34
CA LEU A 53 -6.18 -2.52 -7.92
C LEU A 53 -6.55 -1.05 -8.12
N VAL A 54 -6.33 -0.20 -7.12
CA VAL A 54 -6.56 1.25 -7.22
C VAL A 54 -5.74 1.87 -8.34
N HIS A 55 -4.50 1.45 -8.54
CA HIS A 55 -3.66 1.92 -9.64
C HIS A 55 -4.19 1.46 -11.00
N ARG A 56 -4.40 0.14 -11.18
CA ARG A 56 -4.82 -0.46 -12.46
C ARG A 56 -6.19 0.02 -12.95
N MET A 57 -7.11 0.24 -12.02
CA MET A 57 -8.46 0.72 -12.32
C MET A 57 -8.56 2.26 -12.28
N GLY A 58 -7.53 2.93 -11.80
CA GLY A 58 -7.51 4.37 -11.60
C GLY A 58 -7.11 5.16 -12.86
N PRO A 59 -7.22 6.49 -12.80
CA PRO A 59 -6.91 7.38 -13.92
C PRO A 59 -5.42 7.40 -14.30
N ARG A 60 -4.56 6.74 -13.54
CA ARG A 60 -3.10 6.67 -13.77
C ARG A 60 -2.59 5.26 -14.06
N LYS A 61 -3.49 4.37 -14.51
CA LYS A 61 -3.19 2.97 -14.83
C LYS A 61 -2.06 2.79 -15.85
N ASP A 62 -1.91 3.74 -16.75
CA ASP A 62 -0.89 3.72 -17.81
C ASP A 62 0.47 4.32 -17.35
N GLY A 63 0.51 4.88 -16.13
CA GLY A 63 1.71 5.43 -15.53
C GLY A 63 2.49 4.39 -14.69
N PRO A 64 3.65 4.76 -14.16
CA PRO A 64 4.42 3.87 -13.31
C PRO A 64 3.72 3.58 -11.98
N PHE A 65 3.78 2.33 -11.52
CA PHE A 65 3.45 1.93 -10.16
C PHE A 65 4.74 1.66 -9.39
N VAL A 66 5.12 2.59 -8.54
CA VAL A 66 6.32 2.49 -7.71
C VAL A 66 5.91 2.11 -6.30
N ALA A 67 6.43 1.01 -5.78
CA ALA A 67 6.13 0.53 -4.44
C ALA A 67 7.39 0.53 -3.58
N ILE A 68 7.27 0.98 -2.35
CA ILE A 68 8.30 0.95 -1.34
C ILE A 68 7.73 0.36 -0.05
N ASN A 69 8.45 -0.57 0.54
CA ASN A 69 8.21 -1.05 1.90
C ASN A 69 9.17 -0.32 2.83
N CYS A 70 8.65 0.65 3.60
CA CYS A 70 9.47 1.55 4.42
C CYS A 70 10.41 0.80 5.37
N PRO A 71 9.98 -0.20 6.16
CA PRO A 71 10.87 -0.96 7.03
C PRO A 71 11.89 -1.86 6.33
N ALA A 72 11.76 -2.10 5.02
CA ALA A 72 12.73 -2.90 4.28
C ALA A 72 14.01 -2.14 3.92
N ILE A 73 14.01 -0.81 4.08
CA ILE A 73 15.14 0.07 3.80
C ILE A 73 15.68 0.61 5.12
N PRO A 74 16.98 0.59 5.35
CA PRO A 74 17.58 1.24 6.52
C PRO A 74 17.15 2.71 6.61
N GLU A 75 16.82 3.17 7.81
CA GLU A 75 16.33 4.54 8.05
C GLU A 75 17.23 5.61 7.44
N THR A 76 18.56 5.42 7.53
CA THR A 76 19.58 6.31 6.98
C THR A 76 19.57 6.42 5.45
N LEU A 77 19.01 5.41 4.76
CA LEU A 77 18.94 5.38 3.29
C LEU A 77 17.53 5.70 2.76
N LEU A 78 16.52 5.61 3.62
CA LEU A 78 15.12 5.77 3.20
C LEU A 78 14.83 7.14 2.58
N GLU A 79 15.40 8.21 3.16
CA GLU A 79 15.32 9.56 2.56
C GLU A 79 15.96 9.62 1.18
N ALA A 80 17.16 9.07 1.04
CA ALA A 80 17.88 9.05 -0.23
C ALA A 80 17.13 8.27 -1.31
N GLU A 81 16.51 7.15 -0.94
CA GLU A 81 15.68 6.37 -1.87
C GLU A 81 14.39 7.10 -2.26
N LEU A 82 13.68 7.71 -1.31
CA LEU A 82 12.42 8.41 -1.59
C LEU A 82 12.62 9.69 -2.42
N PHE A 83 13.58 10.54 -2.00
CA PHE A 83 13.71 11.89 -2.54
C PHE A 83 14.87 12.05 -3.53
N GLY A 84 15.77 11.04 -3.61
CA GLY A 84 16.99 11.12 -4.41
C GLY A 84 18.06 11.97 -3.75
N PHE A 85 19.24 11.98 -4.37
CA PHE A 85 20.39 12.73 -3.87
C PHE A 85 21.28 13.21 -5.01
N GLU A 86 21.96 14.31 -4.75
CA GLU A 86 23.03 14.84 -5.61
C GLU A 86 24.37 14.25 -5.22
N ARG A 87 25.33 14.33 -6.16
CA ARG A 87 26.70 13.92 -5.88
C ARG A 87 27.25 14.73 -4.70
N GLY A 88 27.85 14.04 -3.72
CA GLY A 88 28.40 14.65 -2.52
C GLY A 88 27.39 14.96 -1.41
N ALA A 89 26.14 14.56 -1.53
CA ALA A 89 25.13 14.76 -0.49
C ALA A 89 25.47 14.03 0.83
N PHE A 90 26.22 12.93 0.75
CA PHE A 90 26.79 12.18 1.87
C PHE A 90 28.07 11.46 1.42
N THR A 91 28.83 10.88 2.35
CA THR A 91 30.19 10.35 2.12
C THR A 91 30.30 9.42 0.91
N ASP A 92 29.29 8.54 0.70
CA ASP A 92 29.29 7.56 -0.40
C ASP A 92 28.49 8.01 -1.63
N ALA A 93 27.98 9.23 -1.67
CA ALA A 93 27.22 9.77 -2.81
C ALA A 93 28.15 10.14 -3.99
N ARG A 94 28.69 9.12 -4.65
CA ARG A 94 29.64 9.30 -5.79
C ARG A 94 28.96 9.80 -7.06
N HIS A 95 27.68 9.49 -7.24
CA HIS A 95 26.84 9.90 -8.39
C HIS A 95 25.51 10.43 -7.87
N ALA A 96 24.87 11.30 -8.64
CA ALA A 96 23.49 11.70 -8.35
C ALA A 96 22.53 10.55 -8.69
N LYS A 97 21.46 10.38 -7.89
CA LYS A 97 20.43 9.38 -8.11
C LYS A 97 19.04 10.02 -7.95
N PRO A 98 18.13 9.89 -8.93
CA PRO A 98 16.74 10.30 -8.75
C PRO A 98 16.06 9.39 -7.71
N GLY A 99 15.13 9.95 -6.94
CA GLY A 99 14.36 9.20 -5.96
C GLY A 99 13.11 8.55 -6.53
N LEU A 100 12.45 7.75 -5.69
CA LEU A 100 11.23 7.05 -6.05
C LEU A 100 10.05 7.99 -6.35
N LEU A 101 10.04 9.20 -5.77
CA LEU A 101 9.05 10.23 -6.11
C LEU A 101 9.17 10.71 -7.55
N GLN A 102 10.40 10.91 -8.05
CA GLN A 102 10.61 11.23 -9.46
C GLN A 102 10.26 10.04 -10.36
N ALA A 103 10.64 8.82 -9.96
CA ALA A 103 10.30 7.60 -10.70
C ALA A 103 8.78 7.36 -10.79
N ALA A 104 8.01 7.80 -9.77
CA ALA A 104 6.55 7.71 -9.75
C ALA A 104 5.84 8.85 -10.48
N HIS A 105 6.58 9.78 -11.11
CA HIS A 105 5.99 10.94 -11.80
C HIS A 105 4.93 10.51 -12.83
N ARG A 106 3.74 11.13 -12.79
CA ARG A 106 2.54 10.80 -13.59
C ARG A 106 1.97 9.41 -13.33
N GLY A 107 2.41 8.75 -12.29
CA GLY A 107 1.96 7.43 -11.87
C GLY A 107 1.46 7.40 -10.42
N THR A 108 1.75 6.31 -9.75
CA THR A 108 1.33 6.04 -8.37
C THR A 108 2.54 5.65 -7.53
N LEU A 109 2.69 6.27 -6.36
CA LEU A 109 3.62 5.84 -5.33
C LEU A 109 2.84 5.11 -4.22
N PHE A 110 3.20 3.87 -3.97
CA PHE A 110 2.68 3.07 -2.88
C PHE A 110 3.68 2.99 -1.75
N LEU A 111 3.33 3.57 -0.59
CA LEU A 111 4.12 3.58 0.63
C LEU A 111 3.58 2.52 1.59
N ASP A 112 4.23 1.38 1.68
CA ASP A 112 3.84 0.33 2.62
C ASP A 112 4.50 0.57 3.98
N GLU A 113 3.73 0.39 5.05
CA GLU A 113 4.07 0.66 6.45
C GLU A 113 4.53 2.13 6.69
N VAL A 114 3.74 3.07 6.16
CA VAL A 114 4.00 4.52 6.24
C VAL A 114 4.11 5.03 7.69
N GLY A 115 3.47 4.36 8.65
CA GLY A 115 3.53 4.71 10.08
C GLY A 115 4.92 4.55 10.72
N LEU A 116 5.87 3.94 9.99
CA LEU A 116 7.26 3.74 10.42
C LEU A 116 8.24 4.71 9.74
N LEU A 117 7.73 5.73 9.03
CA LEU A 117 8.59 6.75 8.43
C LEU A 117 9.33 7.56 9.50
N PRO A 118 10.64 7.81 9.35
CA PRO A 118 11.38 8.76 10.17
C PRO A 118 10.83 10.17 10.06
N GLU A 119 10.95 10.97 11.11
CA GLU A 119 10.41 12.33 11.18
C GLU A 119 10.87 13.22 10.01
N ALA A 120 12.15 13.15 9.65
CA ALA A 120 12.70 13.90 8.53
C ALA A 120 12.04 13.52 7.20
N ALA A 121 11.80 12.21 6.96
CA ALA A 121 11.11 11.75 5.77
C ALA A 121 9.62 12.17 5.77
N GLN A 122 8.96 12.19 6.94
CA GLN A 122 7.58 12.67 7.06
C GLN A 122 7.46 14.14 6.63
N ALA A 123 8.36 15.02 7.08
CA ALA A 123 8.34 16.44 6.73
C ALA A 123 8.51 16.67 5.21
N LYS A 124 9.46 15.96 4.59
CA LYS A 124 9.69 16.06 3.13
C LYS A 124 8.56 15.47 2.31
N LEU A 125 7.95 14.37 2.80
CA LEU A 125 6.79 13.76 2.15
C LEU A 125 5.59 14.71 2.17
N LEU A 126 5.36 15.41 3.28
CA LEU A 126 4.32 16.45 3.37
C LEU A 126 4.50 17.52 2.29
N THR A 127 5.72 18.08 2.17
CA THR A 127 6.05 19.06 1.12
C THR A 127 5.77 18.49 -0.28
N ALA A 128 6.16 17.23 -0.53
CA ALA A 128 5.92 16.59 -1.82
C ALA A 128 4.43 16.41 -2.15
N ILE A 129 3.60 16.16 -1.14
CA ILE A 129 2.14 16.02 -1.32
C ILE A 129 1.49 17.40 -1.55
N GLU A 130 1.84 18.41 -0.75
CA GLU A 130 1.21 19.74 -0.77
C GLU A 130 1.68 20.60 -1.93
N GLU A 131 3.00 20.77 -2.05
CA GLU A 131 3.61 21.66 -3.03
C GLU A 131 3.85 20.98 -4.38
N ARG A 132 3.79 19.62 -4.41
CA ARG A 132 4.06 18.80 -5.60
C ARG A 132 5.45 19.03 -6.18
N VAL A 133 6.38 19.23 -5.29
CA VAL A 133 7.78 19.33 -5.63
C VAL A 133 8.60 18.38 -4.75
N VAL A 134 9.67 17.92 -5.30
CA VAL A 134 10.68 17.14 -4.56
C VAL A 134 12.02 17.84 -4.67
N ARG A 135 12.77 17.81 -3.58
CA ARG A 135 14.13 18.31 -3.52
C ARG A 135 15.06 17.17 -3.15
N ARG A 136 16.06 16.91 -3.98
CA ARG A 136 17.05 15.89 -3.70
C ARG A 136 17.89 16.27 -2.50
N LEU A 137 18.41 15.29 -1.79
CA LEU A 137 19.39 15.52 -0.73
C LEU A 137 20.63 16.22 -1.32
N GLY A 138 21.14 17.24 -0.62
CA GLY A 138 22.26 18.04 -1.10
C GLY A 138 21.92 19.04 -2.22
N SER A 139 20.64 19.17 -2.63
CA SER A 139 20.21 20.11 -3.66
C SER A 139 19.38 21.25 -3.10
N THR A 140 19.51 22.43 -3.71
CA THR A 140 18.59 23.56 -3.50
C THR A 140 17.49 23.63 -4.56
N ARG A 141 17.59 22.82 -5.63
CA ARG A 141 16.63 22.82 -6.74
C ARG A 141 15.43 21.95 -6.40
N SER A 142 14.24 22.47 -6.67
CA SER A 142 12.97 21.74 -6.58
C SER A 142 12.55 21.23 -7.96
N GLU A 143 12.13 19.98 -8.04
CA GLU A 143 11.64 19.35 -9.25
C GLU A 143 10.13 19.10 -9.07
N ALA A 144 9.31 19.49 -10.06
CA ALA A 144 7.87 19.24 -10.00
C ALA A 144 7.57 17.75 -10.15
N VAL A 145 6.72 17.22 -9.27
CA VAL A 145 6.26 15.85 -9.30
C VAL A 145 4.72 15.80 -9.26
N ASP A 146 4.14 14.94 -10.06
CA ASP A 146 2.69 14.73 -10.10
C ASP A 146 2.42 13.25 -9.84
N VAL A 147 2.17 12.88 -8.58
CA VAL A 147 2.07 11.51 -8.09
C VAL A 147 0.74 11.29 -7.41
N CYS A 148 0.12 10.13 -7.64
CA CYS A 148 -0.98 9.62 -6.84
C CYS A 148 -0.38 8.86 -5.64
N PHE A 149 -0.76 9.25 -4.42
CA PHE A 149 -0.25 8.63 -3.21
C PHE A 149 -1.24 7.58 -2.68
N ILE A 150 -0.74 6.37 -2.50
CA ILE A 150 -1.42 5.30 -1.78
C ILE A 150 -0.50 4.88 -0.63
N SER A 151 -1.00 4.93 0.59
CA SER A 151 -0.24 4.56 1.78
C SER A 151 -0.89 3.39 2.47
N ALA A 152 -0.10 2.53 3.08
CA ALA A 152 -0.60 1.42 3.89
C ALA A 152 0.11 1.38 5.24
N THR A 153 -0.60 0.91 6.26
CA THR A 153 -0.02 0.69 7.58
C THR A 153 -0.79 -0.35 8.39
N ASN A 154 -0.08 -1.08 9.24
CA ASN A 154 -0.64 -1.89 10.32
C ASN A 154 -0.57 -1.16 11.67
N THR A 155 0.11 -0.02 11.73
CA THR A 155 0.29 0.79 12.93
C THR A 155 -0.99 1.56 13.25
N ASP A 156 -1.37 1.62 14.51
CA ASP A 156 -2.36 2.58 14.99
C ASP A 156 -1.78 4.01 14.89
N LEU A 157 -2.10 4.69 13.78
CA LEU A 157 -1.64 6.05 13.54
C LEU A 157 -2.19 7.02 14.59
N GLN A 158 -3.38 6.80 15.14
CA GLN A 158 -3.93 7.64 16.19
C GLN A 158 -3.09 7.56 17.48
N ALA A 159 -2.64 6.37 17.84
CA ALA A 159 -1.70 6.20 18.94
C ALA A 159 -0.33 6.82 18.62
N ALA A 160 0.15 6.72 17.37
CA ALA A 160 1.40 7.34 16.94
C ALA A 160 1.34 8.89 16.98
N LEU A 161 0.20 9.49 16.59
CA LEU A 161 -0.08 10.94 16.69
C LEU A 161 -0.03 11.39 18.16
N ARG A 162 -0.77 10.72 19.05
CA ARG A 162 -0.73 11.03 20.49
C ARG A 162 0.68 10.92 21.08
N ALA A 163 1.47 9.99 20.61
CA ALA A 163 2.87 9.80 21.03
C ALA A 163 3.86 10.71 20.29
N ARG A 164 3.40 11.62 19.42
CA ARG A 164 4.21 12.52 18.57
C ARG A 164 5.25 11.79 17.71
N ARG A 165 5.01 10.52 17.36
CA ARG A 165 5.85 9.74 16.45
C ARG A 165 5.44 9.87 14.99
N PHE A 166 4.24 10.38 14.75
CA PHE A 166 3.73 10.70 13.42
C PHE A 166 3.16 12.12 13.42
N ARG A 167 3.37 12.86 12.33
CA ARG A 167 2.93 14.25 12.20
C ARG A 167 1.43 14.30 11.87
N ASP A 168 0.72 15.18 12.54
CA ASP A 168 -0.72 15.39 12.36
C ASP A 168 -1.04 15.94 10.97
N ASP A 169 -0.26 16.91 10.50
CA ASP A 169 -0.42 17.52 9.18
C ASP A 169 -0.25 16.47 8.05
N LEU A 170 0.75 15.61 8.13
CA LEU A 170 0.95 14.54 7.17
C LEU A 170 -0.19 13.52 7.22
N TYR A 171 -0.66 13.14 8.42
CA TYR A 171 -1.80 12.22 8.58
C TYR A 171 -3.01 12.72 7.81
N HIS A 172 -3.41 13.98 7.97
CA HIS A 172 -4.56 14.55 7.29
C HIS A 172 -4.40 14.62 5.77
N ARG A 173 -3.17 14.73 5.26
CA ARG A 173 -2.90 14.68 3.82
C ARG A 173 -2.91 13.27 3.24
N LEU A 174 -2.53 12.26 4.01
CA LEU A 174 -2.54 10.85 3.58
C LEU A 174 -3.92 10.21 3.77
N ALA A 175 -4.66 10.58 4.80
CA ALA A 175 -5.92 9.96 5.20
C ALA A 175 -7.16 10.66 4.60
N VAL A 176 -7.05 11.20 3.37
CA VAL A 176 -8.21 11.83 2.68
C VAL A 176 -9.30 10.78 2.44
N ILE A 177 -8.90 9.60 1.99
CA ILE A 177 -9.78 8.42 1.95
C ILE A 177 -9.12 7.30 2.73
N THR A 178 -9.80 6.78 3.73
CA THR A 178 -9.31 5.66 4.53
C THR A 178 -10.12 4.40 4.27
N LEU A 179 -9.43 3.32 3.91
CA LEU A 179 -9.98 1.98 3.72
C LEU A 179 -9.44 1.04 4.79
N TYR A 180 -10.32 0.45 5.56
CA TYR A 180 -9.96 -0.55 6.57
C TYR A 180 -10.03 -1.94 5.97
N MET A 181 -8.90 -2.64 5.98
CA MET A 181 -8.77 -4.01 5.50
C MET A 181 -9.07 -4.98 6.64
N PRO A 182 -10.16 -5.74 6.57
CA PRO A 182 -10.53 -6.65 7.64
C PRO A 182 -9.52 -7.79 7.79
N ALA A 183 -9.24 -8.17 9.03
CA ALA A 183 -8.45 -9.36 9.32
C ALA A 183 -9.16 -10.63 8.84
N LEU A 184 -8.40 -11.68 8.50
CA LEU A 184 -8.97 -12.90 7.92
C LEU A 184 -9.97 -13.58 8.86
N ARG A 185 -9.75 -13.51 10.18
CA ARG A 185 -10.68 -14.01 11.21
C ARG A 185 -12.03 -13.26 11.25
N GLU A 186 -12.10 -12.06 10.70
CA GLU A 186 -13.31 -11.22 10.62
C GLU A 186 -14.10 -11.47 9.32
N ARG A 187 -13.54 -12.29 8.44
CA ARG A 187 -14.09 -12.57 7.11
C ARG A 187 -14.83 -13.90 7.01
N GLY A 188 -15.03 -14.56 8.16
CA GLY A 188 -15.83 -15.79 8.26
C GLY A 188 -15.35 -16.87 7.27
N ARG A 189 -16.23 -17.27 6.36
CA ARG A 189 -15.95 -18.37 5.40
C ARG A 189 -15.04 -17.98 4.24
N ASP A 190 -14.64 -16.71 4.09
CA ASP A 190 -13.70 -16.30 3.04
C ASP A 190 -12.36 -17.04 3.13
N VAL A 191 -11.98 -17.51 4.34
CA VAL A 191 -10.77 -18.33 4.52
C VAL A 191 -10.79 -19.59 3.65
N LEU A 192 -11.96 -20.21 3.46
CA LEU A 192 -12.08 -21.41 2.63
C LEU A 192 -11.96 -21.07 1.14
N LEU A 193 -12.54 -19.95 0.70
CA LEU A 193 -12.41 -19.46 -0.68
C LEU A 193 -10.94 -19.17 -1.01
N LEU A 194 -10.24 -18.46 -0.12
CA LEU A 194 -8.81 -18.18 -0.27
C LEU A 194 -7.98 -19.46 -0.29
N ALA A 195 -8.20 -20.36 0.66
CA ALA A 195 -7.47 -21.63 0.74
C ALA A 195 -7.68 -22.49 -0.52
N GLN A 196 -8.92 -22.59 -1.02
CA GLN A 196 -9.23 -23.32 -2.27
C GLN A 196 -8.52 -22.68 -3.47
N ARG A 197 -8.50 -21.35 -3.55
CA ARG A 197 -7.80 -20.61 -4.62
C ARG A 197 -6.30 -20.85 -4.59
N PHE A 198 -5.68 -20.76 -3.39
CA PHE A 198 -4.25 -21.04 -3.25
C PHE A 198 -3.89 -22.49 -3.55
N LEU A 199 -4.73 -23.44 -3.10
CA LEU A 199 -4.57 -24.86 -3.41
C LEU A 199 -4.63 -25.12 -4.91
N ALA A 200 -5.62 -24.55 -5.60
CA ALA A 200 -5.76 -24.69 -7.05
C ALA A 200 -4.54 -24.11 -7.78
N ARG A 201 -4.05 -22.94 -7.35
CA ARG A 201 -2.84 -22.34 -7.90
C ARG A 201 -1.61 -23.20 -7.66
N ALA A 202 -1.41 -23.68 -6.43
CA ALA A 202 -0.29 -24.57 -6.11
C ALA A 202 -0.35 -25.85 -6.94
N CYS A 203 -1.52 -26.46 -7.11
CA CYS A 203 -1.67 -27.64 -7.98
C CYS A 203 -1.23 -27.33 -9.42
N ALA A 204 -1.64 -26.18 -9.96
CA ALA A 204 -1.24 -25.76 -11.31
C ALA A 204 0.28 -25.50 -11.42
N ASP A 205 0.84 -24.76 -10.45
CA ASP A 205 2.27 -24.41 -10.44
C ASP A 205 3.19 -25.65 -10.32
N TYR A 206 2.74 -26.72 -9.64
CA TYR A 206 3.48 -27.97 -9.47
C TYR A 206 3.02 -29.10 -10.41
N GLY A 207 2.15 -28.83 -11.37
CA GLY A 207 1.65 -29.85 -12.30
C GLY A 207 0.87 -30.98 -11.62
N LEU A 208 0.25 -30.72 -10.47
CA LEU A 208 -0.52 -31.71 -9.72
C LEU A 208 -1.99 -31.73 -10.18
N PRO A 209 -2.66 -32.89 -10.07
CA PRO A 209 -4.09 -32.92 -10.34
C PRO A 209 -4.85 -31.99 -9.37
N PRO A 210 -5.99 -31.41 -9.80
CA PRO A 210 -6.81 -30.57 -8.95
C PRO A 210 -7.18 -31.26 -7.65
N LYS A 211 -6.98 -30.57 -6.52
CA LYS A 211 -7.33 -31.06 -5.18
C LYS A 211 -8.41 -30.19 -4.56
N THR A 212 -9.20 -30.77 -3.69
CA THR A 212 -10.24 -30.09 -2.91
C THR A 212 -9.93 -30.19 -1.41
N LEU A 213 -10.44 -29.24 -0.65
CA LEU A 213 -10.32 -29.25 0.81
C LEU A 213 -11.34 -30.24 1.40
N GLY A 214 -10.87 -31.28 2.08
CA GLY A 214 -11.71 -32.18 2.84
C GLY A 214 -12.32 -31.50 4.07
N GLU A 215 -13.42 -32.07 4.61
CA GLU A 215 -14.18 -31.47 5.72
C GLU A 215 -13.34 -31.20 6.97
N GLN A 216 -12.44 -32.10 7.34
CA GLN A 216 -11.54 -31.91 8.48
C GLN A 216 -10.57 -30.72 8.27
N ALA A 217 -10.05 -30.56 7.03
CA ALA A 217 -9.21 -29.43 6.70
C ALA A 217 -9.99 -28.12 6.77
N GLN A 218 -11.22 -28.09 6.22
CA GLN A 218 -12.08 -26.92 6.29
C GLN A 218 -12.40 -26.53 7.74
N ALA A 219 -12.73 -27.51 8.61
CA ALA A 219 -12.98 -27.26 10.02
C ALA A 219 -11.77 -26.66 10.74
N ARG A 220 -10.56 -27.18 10.46
CA ARG A 220 -9.31 -26.62 11.04
C ARG A 220 -9.01 -25.20 10.55
N LEU A 221 -9.23 -24.91 9.27
CA LEU A 221 -9.04 -23.58 8.68
C LEU A 221 -9.99 -22.56 9.31
N LEU A 222 -11.26 -22.93 9.55
CA LEU A 222 -12.26 -22.08 10.19
C LEU A 222 -11.97 -21.84 11.68
N ALA A 223 -11.40 -22.80 12.37
CA ALA A 223 -11.07 -22.70 13.79
C ALA A 223 -9.77 -21.92 14.07
N HIS A 224 -8.94 -21.74 13.04
CA HIS A 224 -7.63 -21.08 13.21
C HIS A 224 -7.78 -19.56 13.33
N ARG A 225 -7.01 -18.91 14.21
CA ARG A 225 -7.07 -17.46 14.46
C ARG A 225 -6.40 -16.57 13.41
N TRP A 226 -5.57 -17.14 12.56
CA TRP A 226 -4.87 -16.45 11.47
C TRP A 226 -4.09 -15.20 11.89
N PRO A 227 -3.16 -15.26 12.85
CA PRO A 227 -2.45 -14.08 13.38
C PRO A 227 -1.63 -13.32 12.33
N GLY A 228 -1.19 -14.00 11.26
CA GLY A 228 -0.51 -13.40 10.09
C GLY A 228 -1.39 -13.28 8.86
N ASN A 229 -2.71 -13.48 9.01
CA ASN A 229 -3.67 -13.48 7.91
C ASN A 229 -3.25 -14.49 6.83
N TRP A 230 -3.36 -14.15 5.53
CA TRP A 230 -3.00 -15.07 4.45
C TRP A 230 -1.49 -15.39 4.34
N ARG A 231 -0.60 -14.63 5.01
CA ARG A 231 0.84 -14.95 5.06
C ARG A 231 1.17 -16.17 5.92
N CYS A 232 0.20 -16.65 6.70
CA CYS A 232 0.33 -17.89 7.46
C CYS A 232 -0.21 -19.12 6.71
N ALA A 233 -0.72 -18.94 5.48
CA ALA A 233 -1.33 -20.00 4.68
C ALA A 233 -0.32 -20.72 3.79
#